data_e54b25f894ff395f9d68b1331e9ed3a3
#
_entry.id   e54b25f894ff395f9d68b1331e9ed3a3
#
_cell.length_a   1.000
_cell.length_b   1.000
_cell.length_c   1.000
_cell.angle_alpha   90.00
_cell.angle_beta   90.00
_cell.angle_gamma   90.00
#
_symmetry.space_group_name_H-M   'P 1'
#
loop_
_entity.id
_entity.type
_entity.pdbx_description
1 polymer ?
#
loop_
_entity_poly.entity_id
_entity_poly.type
_entity_poly.pdbx_seq_one_letter_code
_entity_poly.pdbx_strand_id
1 'polypeptide(L)'
;GVETPQSPTNRGRSSGGWPEWIAFAIVILGIVGFALSSPRFAAPDEAAHQATAWYTTANGMPVRAETQTPVPRIFADGACYAFDGKQDASCLPPRQTGWPESVRVLNYPPPYYWVVGIGQQAAEAVSSEIWLDMGGRAASFLLNTGALLLLALLLRRHYRNWGTYLLLISTPMAAFLWATVNPSGWEISAGLLFAYVFARAWWDNDDAPTTGSPTRWLPLVAIAITSLLFASARHSAMVWMAGVIVAVVMTGRSLLPRTRQWWLLLATTPGFLAGIIWQLTHPAVHEIRNPDRIDDPQPLDFAHYFLQIEEVLPDRLRQMVGVLGWMDTPVPQFMFFLVLIGWAAFIGFLFARTRVPVLFLVVGFLGTFLVPTVLEMIRWNDWPYWYQGRITLPFTIPFLLVLLMKYANKGRRAAAALSLVMGFVLTFMVWQNLMRYSFGIWDYIPERWSDPAISTQAFWLTYVCIGLMLLGLIWRTVLVVRDRGSTARTSEVEA
;
A
#
# COMPACT_ATOMS: atom_id res chain seq x y z
N GLY A 1 -34.15 -8.38 47.63
CA GLY A 1 -32.84 -8.68 47.13
C GLY A 1 -32.55 -7.86 45.90
N VAL A 2 -31.71 -6.82 46.02
CA VAL A 2 -31.20 -6.01 44.92
C VAL A 2 -30.00 -6.77 44.36
N GLU A 3 -30.13 -7.37 43.17
CA GLU A 3 -29.00 -7.94 42.45
C GLU A 3 -28.05 -6.80 42.05
N THR A 4 -26.88 -6.76 42.64
CA THR A 4 -25.76 -5.91 42.21
C THR A 4 -25.34 -6.35 40.82
N PRO A 5 -25.21 -5.40 39.83
CA PRO A 5 -24.70 -5.73 38.50
C PRO A 5 -23.26 -6.25 38.63
N GLN A 6 -23.04 -7.50 38.26
CA GLN A 6 -21.70 -8.05 38.15
C GLN A 6 -20.86 -7.18 37.23
N SER A 7 -19.81 -6.58 37.77
CA SER A 7 -18.72 -5.92 37.02
C SER A 7 -18.28 -6.80 35.84
N PRO A 8 -18.12 -6.26 34.63
CA PRO A 8 -17.61 -7.04 33.51
C PRO A 8 -16.16 -7.43 33.80
N THR A 9 -16.00 -8.59 34.44
CA THR A 9 -14.73 -9.22 34.70
C THR A 9 -13.94 -9.36 33.43
N ASN A 10 -12.82 -8.67 33.37
CA ASN A 10 -11.54 -9.01 32.74
C ASN A 10 -11.66 -10.03 31.60
N ARG A 11 -12.16 -9.59 30.42
CA ARG A 11 -12.07 -10.40 29.20
C ARG A 11 -10.60 -10.61 28.92
N GLY A 12 -10.10 -11.78 29.28
CA GLY A 12 -8.74 -12.19 29.05
C GLY A 12 -8.27 -11.76 27.67
N ARG A 13 -7.24 -10.94 27.62
CA ARG A 13 -6.52 -10.52 26.41
C ARG A 13 -5.95 -11.77 25.74
N SER A 14 -6.77 -12.50 24.97
CA SER A 14 -6.24 -13.50 24.07
C SER A 14 -5.55 -12.74 22.94
N SER A 15 -4.26 -12.49 23.10
CA SER A 15 -3.38 -12.13 21.98
C SER A 15 -3.72 -13.06 20.82
N GLY A 16 -4.01 -12.52 19.63
CA GLY A 16 -4.29 -13.32 18.44
C GLY A 16 -3.21 -14.39 18.32
N GLY A 17 -3.67 -15.66 18.28
CA GLY A 17 -2.78 -16.82 18.31
C GLY A 17 -1.90 -16.92 17.04
N TRP A 18 -1.13 -17.99 16.93
CA TRP A 18 -0.27 -18.34 15.79
C TRP A 18 -0.90 -18.11 14.40
N PRO A 19 -2.25 -18.33 14.18
CA PRO A 19 -2.86 -18.07 12.88
C PRO A 19 -2.69 -16.63 12.36
N GLU A 20 -2.66 -15.65 13.25
CA GLU A 20 -2.54 -14.24 12.86
C GLU A 20 -1.08 -13.88 12.50
N TRP A 21 -0.11 -14.48 13.21
CA TRP A 21 1.31 -14.34 12.85
C TRP A 21 1.62 -15.02 11.51
N ILE A 22 1.00 -16.16 11.22
CA ILE A 22 1.12 -16.84 9.91
C ILE A 22 0.56 -15.93 8.81
N ALA A 23 -0.61 -15.30 9.02
CA ALA A 23 -1.17 -14.37 8.06
C ALA A 23 -0.24 -13.18 7.80
N PHE A 24 0.36 -12.62 8.84
CA PHE A 24 1.32 -11.54 8.71
C PHE A 24 2.62 -12.01 8.03
N ALA A 25 3.11 -13.19 8.36
CA ALA A 25 4.28 -13.78 7.72
C ALA A 25 4.08 -13.96 6.21
N ILE A 26 2.87 -14.37 5.77
CA ILE A 26 2.53 -14.47 4.34
C ILE A 26 2.67 -13.08 3.66
N VAL A 27 2.21 -12.00 4.31
CA VAL A 27 2.37 -10.63 3.77
C VAL A 27 3.86 -10.29 3.62
N ILE A 28 4.66 -10.49 4.66
CA ILE A 28 6.10 -10.19 4.62
C ILE A 28 6.83 -11.04 3.58
N LEU A 29 6.53 -12.34 3.50
CA LEU A 29 7.11 -13.22 2.49
C LEU A 29 6.72 -12.81 1.07
N GLY A 30 5.49 -12.29 0.88
CA GLY A 30 5.06 -11.73 -0.39
C GLY A 30 5.88 -10.49 -0.79
N ILE A 31 6.12 -9.57 0.15
CA ILE A 31 6.96 -8.38 -0.08
C ILE A 31 8.40 -8.81 -0.39
N VAL A 32 8.97 -9.74 0.39
CA VAL A 32 10.32 -10.30 0.12
C VAL A 32 10.38 -10.98 -1.25
N GLY A 33 9.36 -11.78 -1.59
CA GLY A 33 9.26 -12.43 -2.89
C GLY A 33 9.28 -11.45 -4.05
N PHE A 34 8.53 -10.34 -3.95
CA PHE A 34 8.58 -9.27 -4.95
C PHE A 34 9.94 -8.55 -4.97
N ALA A 35 10.55 -8.29 -3.83
CA ALA A 35 11.88 -7.67 -3.78
C ALA A 35 12.95 -8.52 -4.49
N LEU A 36 12.88 -9.85 -4.32
CA LEU A 36 13.82 -10.80 -4.94
C LEU A 36 13.52 -11.04 -6.44
N SER A 37 12.24 -11.11 -6.82
CA SER A 37 11.83 -11.41 -8.19
C SER A 37 11.80 -10.21 -9.13
N SER A 38 11.96 -8.99 -8.61
CA SER A 38 11.91 -7.76 -9.39
C SER A 38 13.32 -7.26 -9.72
N PRO A 39 13.71 -7.21 -11.01
CA PRO A 39 14.99 -6.63 -11.42
C PRO A 39 15.04 -5.13 -11.10
N ARG A 40 16.20 -4.50 -11.28
CA ARG A 40 16.32 -3.06 -11.06
C ARG A 40 15.37 -2.29 -11.95
N PHE A 41 14.72 -1.24 -11.38
CA PHE A 41 13.75 -0.38 -12.07
C PHE A 41 12.47 -1.11 -12.53
N ALA A 42 12.10 -2.19 -11.86
CA ALA A 42 10.88 -2.94 -12.17
C ALA A 42 9.60 -2.13 -11.86
N ALA A 43 9.64 -1.26 -10.86
CA ALA A 43 8.50 -0.39 -10.60
C ALA A 43 8.47 0.82 -11.56
N PRO A 44 7.30 1.32 -11.93
CA PRO A 44 7.19 2.50 -12.76
C PRO A 44 7.91 3.69 -12.11
N ASP A 45 8.65 4.42 -12.91
CA ASP A 45 9.45 5.59 -12.51
C ASP A 45 10.52 5.29 -11.45
N GLU A 46 10.83 4.03 -11.15
CA GLU A 46 11.76 3.67 -10.07
C GLU A 46 13.15 4.27 -10.29
N ALA A 47 13.65 4.33 -11.53
CA ALA A 47 14.91 4.98 -11.85
C ALA A 47 14.90 6.47 -11.47
N ALA A 48 13.83 7.19 -11.83
CA ALA A 48 13.64 8.59 -11.48
C ALA A 48 13.49 8.79 -9.96
N HIS A 49 12.78 7.89 -9.27
CA HIS A 49 12.66 7.92 -7.81
C HIS A 49 14.02 7.68 -7.13
N GLN A 50 14.82 6.75 -7.63
CA GLN A 50 16.16 6.48 -7.14
C GLN A 50 17.10 7.67 -7.36
N ALA A 51 17.09 8.25 -8.56
CA ALA A 51 17.84 9.46 -8.90
C ALA A 51 17.43 10.64 -8.00
N THR A 52 16.12 10.80 -7.75
CA THR A 52 15.58 11.84 -6.84
C THR A 52 16.10 11.64 -5.41
N ALA A 53 16.13 10.41 -4.91
CA ALA A 53 16.63 10.10 -3.57
C ALA A 53 18.11 10.47 -3.43
N TRP A 54 18.92 10.05 -4.41
CA TRP A 54 20.33 10.37 -4.45
C TRP A 54 20.54 11.89 -4.49
N TYR A 55 19.87 12.59 -5.42
CA TYR A 55 19.97 14.06 -5.55
C TYR A 55 19.55 14.78 -4.27
N THR A 56 18.42 14.40 -3.70
CA THR A 56 17.87 15.03 -2.48
C THR A 56 18.81 14.86 -1.30
N THR A 57 19.45 13.70 -1.16
CA THR A 57 20.37 13.45 -0.06
C THR A 57 21.70 14.16 -0.26
N ALA A 58 22.20 14.25 -1.49
CA ALA A 58 23.43 14.96 -1.82
C ALA A 58 23.29 16.49 -1.67
N ASN A 59 22.12 17.05 -1.98
CA ASN A 59 21.86 18.51 -1.95
C ASN A 59 21.02 18.97 -0.76
N GLY A 60 20.57 18.07 0.10
CA GLY A 60 19.73 18.35 1.26
C GLY A 60 18.25 18.57 0.95
N MET A 61 17.90 18.97 -0.28
CA MET A 61 16.54 19.22 -0.74
C MET A 61 16.33 18.73 -2.18
N PRO A 62 15.12 18.34 -2.57
CA PRO A 62 14.81 18.01 -3.95
C PRO A 62 14.76 19.26 -4.84
N VAL A 63 14.66 19.05 -6.14
CA VAL A 63 14.46 20.12 -7.12
C VAL A 63 13.12 20.83 -6.92
N ARG A 64 13.03 22.12 -7.29
CA ARG A 64 11.77 22.87 -7.20
C ARG A 64 10.72 22.43 -8.22
N ALA A 65 11.17 22.05 -9.42
CA ALA A 65 10.36 21.49 -10.49
C ALA A 65 11.07 20.26 -11.04
N GLU A 66 10.31 19.35 -11.64
CA GLU A 66 10.91 18.18 -12.30
C GLU A 66 11.86 18.64 -13.42
N THR A 67 13.07 18.10 -13.44
CA THR A 67 14.09 18.48 -14.39
C THR A 67 15.01 17.30 -14.72
N GLN A 68 15.71 17.42 -15.84
CA GLN A 68 16.83 16.52 -16.18
C GLN A 68 18.07 17.00 -15.43
N THR A 69 18.65 16.12 -14.61
CA THR A 69 19.77 16.46 -13.75
C THR A 69 20.88 15.40 -13.85
N PRO A 70 22.15 15.81 -13.86
CA PRO A 70 23.27 14.88 -13.82
C PRO A 70 23.26 14.06 -12.52
N VAL A 71 23.23 12.73 -12.66
CA VAL A 71 23.22 11.77 -11.54
C VAL A 71 24.11 10.58 -11.88
N PRO A 72 24.45 9.69 -10.94
CA PRO A 72 25.19 8.47 -11.23
C PRO A 72 24.57 7.66 -12.37
N ARG A 73 25.42 7.17 -13.28
CA ARG A 73 25.03 6.46 -14.50
C ARG A 73 24.13 5.26 -14.25
N ILE A 74 24.26 4.61 -13.09
CA ILE A 74 23.41 3.47 -12.70
C ILE A 74 21.91 3.78 -12.78
N PHE A 75 21.49 5.06 -12.63
CA PHE A 75 20.10 5.48 -12.72
C PHE A 75 19.65 5.83 -14.13
N ALA A 76 20.58 5.94 -15.08
CA ALA A 76 20.26 6.21 -16.49
C ALA A 76 19.86 4.97 -17.27
N ASP A 77 20.20 3.78 -16.76
CA ASP A 77 19.82 2.51 -17.38
C ASP A 77 18.29 2.34 -17.27
N GLY A 78 17.58 2.69 -18.32
CA GLY A 78 16.12 2.52 -18.39
C GLY A 78 15.70 1.06 -18.19
N ALA A 79 14.43 0.84 -17.83
CA ALA A 79 13.83 -0.49 -17.79
C ALA A 79 13.54 -0.95 -19.22
N CYS A 80 14.49 -1.62 -19.87
CA CYS A 80 14.41 -2.07 -21.27
C CYS A 80 13.21 -3.00 -21.54
N TYR A 81 12.67 -3.61 -20.52
CA TYR A 81 11.49 -4.48 -20.55
C TYR A 81 10.18 -3.73 -20.22
N ALA A 82 10.23 -2.42 -20.00
CA ALA A 82 9.04 -1.64 -19.66
C ALA A 82 7.99 -1.68 -20.78
N PHE A 83 6.73 -1.88 -20.41
CA PHE A 83 5.57 -1.99 -21.29
C PHE A 83 5.59 -3.19 -22.26
N ASP A 84 6.58 -4.05 -22.19
CA ASP A 84 6.65 -5.27 -23.00
C ASP A 84 6.73 -6.52 -22.11
N GLY A 85 5.58 -7.14 -21.86
CA GLY A 85 5.46 -8.33 -21.02
C GLY A 85 6.21 -9.55 -21.55
N LYS A 86 6.63 -9.56 -22.82
CA LYS A 86 7.39 -10.66 -23.43
C LYS A 86 8.89 -10.53 -23.20
N GLN A 87 9.39 -9.30 -23.01
CA GLN A 87 10.81 -9.05 -22.79
C GLN A 87 11.17 -9.37 -21.34
N ASP A 88 12.03 -10.33 -21.11
CA ASP A 88 12.60 -10.65 -19.80
C ASP A 88 13.67 -9.64 -19.35
N ALA A 89 14.27 -9.85 -18.17
CA ALA A 89 15.28 -8.96 -17.62
C ALA A 89 16.68 -9.10 -18.24
N SER A 90 16.90 -10.03 -19.19
CA SER A 90 18.20 -10.23 -19.84
C SER A 90 18.63 -9.04 -20.70
N CYS A 91 17.68 -8.19 -21.12
CA CYS A 91 17.98 -6.97 -21.88
C CYS A 91 18.68 -5.88 -21.02
N LEU A 92 18.67 -5.98 -19.69
CA LEU A 92 19.32 -5.00 -18.83
C LEU A 92 20.83 -5.00 -19.07
N PRO A 93 21.43 -3.82 -19.36
CA PRO A 93 22.89 -3.74 -19.48
C PRO A 93 23.55 -4.10 -18.15
N PRO A 94 24.81 -4.56 -18.17
CA PRO A 94 25.61 -4.68 -16.93
C PRO A 94 25.59 -3.37 -16.15
N ARG A 95 25.61 -3.47 -14.82
CA ARG A 95 25.72 -2.27 -13.97
C ARG A 95 26.99 -1.50 -14.32
N GLN A 96 26.84 -0.22 -14.56
CA GLN A 96 27.94 0.66 -14.96
C GLN A 96 28.16 1.72 -13.89
N THR A 97 29.42 2.00 -13.61
CA THR A 97 29.87 3.15 -12.81
C THR A 97 30.20 4.32 -13.72
N GLY A 98 30.17 5.52 -13.21
CA GLY A 98 30.57 6.73 -13.92
C GLY A 98 29.56 7.88 -13.80
N TRP A 99 30.04 9.06 -14.15
CA TRP A 99 29.34 10.34 -14.10
C TRP A 99 29.45 11.07 -15.45
N PRO A 100 28.54 11.98 -15.73
CA PRO A 100 27.12 12.08 -15.31
C PRO A 100 26.22 11.71 -16.47
N GLU A 101 25.10 11.06 -16.17
CA GLU A 101 24.01 10.92 -17.13
C GLU A 101 22.85 11.80 -16.68
N SER A 102 22.17 12.43 -17.65
CA SER A 102 21.03 13.27 -17.39
C SER A 102 19.78 12.41 -17.18
N VAL A 103 19.27 12.37 -15.95
CA VAL A 103 18.09 11.58 -15.56
C VAL A 103 17.03 12.51 -14.99
N ARG A 104 15.77 12.16 -15.20
CA ARG A 104 14.62 12.85 -14.62
C ARG A 104 14.67 12.76 -13.09
N VAL A 105 14.71 13.92 -12.42
CA VAL A 105 14.62 14.08 -10.97
C VAL A 105 13.29 14.73 -10.64
N LEU A 106 12.59 14.18 -9.65
CA LEU A 106 11.23 14.53 -9.29
C LEU A 106 11.21 15.53 -8.13
N ASN A 107 10.16 16.34 -8.02
CA ASN A 107 9.99 17.35 -6.99
C ASN A 107 9.04 16.94 -5.85
N TYR A 108 9.07 15.66 -5.45
CA TYR A 108 8.25 15.17 -4.35
C TYR A 108 8.81 15.56 -2.97
N PRO A 109 7.96 15.49 -1.89
CA PRO A 109 8.41 15.81 -0.53
C PRO A 109 9.61 14.96 -0.09
N PRO A 110 10.62 15.57 0.59
CA PRO A 110 11.92 14.95 0.81
C PRO A 110 11.99 13.79 1.81
N PRO A 111 11.12 13.65 2.86
CA PRO A 111 11.36 12.68 3.93
C PRO A 111 11.54 11.24 3.47
N TYR A 112 10.73 10.78 2.52
CA TYR A 112 10.89 9.44 1.94
C TYR A 112 12.22 9.30 1.19
N TYR A 113 12.58 10.31 0.41
CA TYR A 113 13.80 10.30 -0.40
C TYR A 113 15.07 10.40 0.42
N TRP A 114 15.06 11.09 1.56
CA TRP A 114 16.19 11.04 2.50
C TRP A 114 16.43 9.64 3.02
N VAL A 115 15.39 8.89 3.40
CA VAL A 115 15.54 7.52 3.87
C VAL A 115 16.12 6.62 2.78
N VAL A 116 15.60 6.71 1.57
CA VAL A 116 16.09 5.95 0.41
C VAL A 116 17.53 6.32 0.07
N GLY A 117 17.85 7.62 0.04
CA GLY A 117 19.19 8.12 -0.27
C GLY A 117 20.23 7.79 0.81
N ILE A 118 19.86 7.76 2.09
CA ILE A 118 20.73 7.25 3.16
C ILE A 118 21.07 5.77 2.91
N GLY A 119 20.07 4.96 2.48
CA GLY A 119 20.34 3.58 2.09
C GLY A 119 21.30 3.45 0.91
N GLN A 120 21.18 4.34 -0.08
CA GLN A 120 22.12 4.42 -1.21
C GLN A 120 23.54 4.75 -0.75
N GLN A 121 23.71 5.79 0.08
CA GLN A 121 25.02 6.18 0.63
C GLN A 121 25.63 5.07 1.49
N ALA A 122 24.81 4.35 2.28
CA ALA A 122 25.29 3.21 3.06
C ALA A 122 25.80 2.07 2.16
N ALA A 123 25.10 1.78 1.06
CA ALA A 123 25.55 0.76 0.10
C ALA A 123 26.84 1.17 -0.62
N GLU A 124 26.97 2.44 -0.99
CA GLU A 124 28.19 2.99 -1.59
C GLU A 124 29.37 2.90 -0.64
N ALA A 125 29.20 3.25 0.63
CA ALA A 125 30.26 3.22 1.64
C ALA A 125 30.77 1.80 1.95
N VAL A 126 29.88 0.79 1.87
CA VAL A 126 30.23 -0.61 2.19
C VAL A 126 30.80 -1.34 0.98
N SER A 127 30.37 -1.00 -0.22
CA SER A 127 30.67 -1.76 -1.43
C SER A 127 31.21 -0.88 -2.55
N SER A 128 30.30 -0.23 -3.28
CA SER A 128 30.63 0.69 -4.37
C SER A 128 29.37 1.36 -4.91
N GLU A 129 29.56 2.39 -5.74
CA GLU A 129 28.51 3.09 -6.49
C GLU A 129 27.58 2.15 -7.28
N ILE A 130 28.08 0.99 -7.70
CA ILE A 130 27.31 -0.01 -8.46
C ILE A 130 26.10 -0.58 -7.70
N TRP A 131 26.06 -0.44 -6.37
CA TRP A 131 25.01 -0.97 -5.49
C TRP A 131 24.05 0.08 -4.96
N LEU A 132 24.10 1.33 -5.46
CA LEU A 132 23.21 2.42 -5.05
C LEU A 132 21.73 2.04 -5.17
N ASP A 133 21.35 1.41 -6.28
CA ASP A 133 19.98 0.96 -6.53
C ASP A 133 19.50 -0.06 -5.49
N MET A 134 20.36 -0.99 -5.09
CA MET A 134 20.03 -1.99 -4.06
C MET A 134 19.93 -1.38 -2.67
N GLY A 135 20.81 -0.43 -2.33
CA GLY A 135 20.76 0.30 -1.07
C GLY A 135 19.46 1.09 -0.93
N GLY A 136 19.04 1.77 -1.99
CA GLY A 136 17.76 2.47 -2.04
C GLY A 136 16.56 1.54 -1.86
N ARG A 137 16.57 0.38 -2.54
CA ARG A 137 15.51 -0.64 -2.37
C ARG A 137 15.47 -1.21 -0.96
N ALA A 138 16.63 -1.55 -0.39
CA ALA A 138 16.70 -2.06 0.98
C ALA A 138 16.11 -1.05 1.99
N ALA A 139 16.45 0.23 1.86
CA ALA A 139 15.93 1.28 2.72
C ALA A 139 14.40 1.45 2.57
N SER A 140 13.88 1.49 1.34
CA SER A 140 12.43 1.54 1.08
C SER A 140 11.70 0.32 1.64
N PHE A 141 12.24 -0.88 1.42
CA PHE A 141 11.71 -2.13 1.96
C PHE A 141 11.66 -2.10 3.49
N LEU A 142 12.75 -1.72 4.17
CA LEU A 142 12.82 -1.66 5.63
C LEU A 142 11.86 -0.61 6.20
N LEU A 143 11.73 0.54 5.55
CA LEU A 143 10.79 1.59 5.95
C LEU A 143 9.35 1.08 5.91
N ASN A 144 8.94 0.47 4.80
CA ASN A 144 7.58 -0.02 4.61
C ASN A 144 7.28 -1.22 5.51
N THR A 145 8.16 -2.22 5.58
CA THR A 145 7.96 -3.40 6.44
C THR A 145 8.03 -3.04 7.91
N GLY A 146 8.87 -2.08 8.31
CA GLY A 146 8.90 -1.52 9.66
C GLY A 146 7.58 -0.84 10.05
N ALA A 147 6.99 -0.06 9.15
CA ALA A 147 5.68 0.56 9.36
C ALA A 147 4.56 -0.49 9.48
N LEU A 148 4.58 -1.53 8.65
CA LEU A 148 3.62 -2.65 8.71
C LEU A 148 3.79 -3.46 10.00
N LEU A 149 5.02 -3.70 10.46
CA LEU A 149 5.28 -4.35 11.73
C LEU A 149 4.75 -3.52 12.91
N LEU A 150 5.02 -2.20 12.90
CA LEU A 150 4.47 -1.30 13.91
C LEU A 150 2.94 -1.35 13.91
N LEU A 151 2.30 -1.29 12.75
CA LEU A 151 0.85 -1.42 12.62
C LEU A 151 0.35 -2.78 13.17
N ALA A 152 1.04 -3.88 12.85
CA ALA A 152 0.72 -5.22 13.37
C ALA A 152 0.78 -5.25 14.91
N LEU A 153 1.85 -4.68 15.50
CA LEU A 153 2.02 -4.57 16.93
C LEU A 153 0.95 -3.71 17.61
N LEU A 154 0.48 -2.67 16.94
CA LEU A 154 -0.60 -1.82 17.42
C LEU A 154 -1.97 -2.51 17.29
N LEU A 155 -2.27 -3.10 16.13
CA LEU A 155 -3.52 -3.83 15.89
C LEU A 155 -3.71 -5.01 16.84
N ARG A 156 -2.68 -5.81 17.10
CA ARG A 156 -2.77 -6.99 17.97
C ARG A 156 -3.19 -6.68 19.41
N ARG A 157 -2.98 -5.43 19.87
CA ARG A 157 -3.39 -4.99 21.21
C ARG A 157 -4.90 -4.89 21.36
N HIS A 158 -5.63 -4.65 20.24
CA HIS A 158 -7.05 -4.34 20.25
C HIS A 158 -7.90 -5.29 19.41
N TYR A 159 -7.30 -5.97 18.43
CA TYR A 159 -8.01 -6.80 17.46
C TYR A 159 -7.47 -8.22 17.43
N ARG A 160 -8.34 -9.20 17.72
CA ARG A 160 -7.97 -10.61 17.71
C ARG A 160 -7.56 -11.11 16.32
N ASN A 161 -8.14 -10.54 15.26
CA ASN A 161 -7.92 -10.94 13.85
C ASN A 161 -6.98 -9.99 13.11
N TRP A 162 -6.02 -9.40 13.80
CA TRP A 162 -5.14 -8.37 13.28
C TRP A 162 -4.33 -8.80 12.04
N GLY A 163 -3.78 -10.01 12.02
CA GLY A 163 -3.02 -10.52 10.87
C GLY A 163 -3.93 -10.84 9.68
N THR A 164 -5.16 -11.34 9.94
CA THR A 164 -6.21 -11.49 8.93
C THR A 164 -6.50 -10.17 8.25
N TYR A 165 -6.61 -9.07 9.02
CA TYR A 165 -6.87 -7.75 8.45
C TYR A 165 -5.72 -7.29 7.55
N LEU A 166 -4.48 -7.47 8.00
CA LEU A 166 -3.31 -7.12 7.20
C LEU A 166 -3.24 -7.94 5.90
N LEU A 167 -3.50 -9.25 5.96
CA LEU A 167 -3.50 -10.07 4.75
C LEU A 167 -4.62 -9.69 3.78
N LEU A 168 -5.81 -9.32 4.29
CA LEU A 168 -6.93 -8.87 3.46
C LEU A 168 -6.62 -7.60 2.67
N ILE A 169 -5.95 -6.63 3.27
CA ILE A 169 -5.65 -5.34 2.64
C ILE A 169 -4.36 -5.36 1.82
N SER A 170 -3.54 -6.42 1.93
CA SER A 170 -2.29 -6.56 1.19
C SER A 170 -2.56 -7.08 -0.22
N THR A 171 -3.00 -6.20 -1.11
CA THR A 171 -3.11 -6.55 -2.53
C THR A 171 -1.71 -6.82 -3.11
N PRO A 172 -1.57 -7.66 -4.16
CA PRO A 172 -0.29 -7.84 -4.84
C PRO A 172 0.36 -6.52 -5.27
N MET A 173 -0.44 -5.55 -5.75
CA MET A 173 0.06 -4.23 -6.10
C MET A 173 0.67 -3.50 -4.90
N ALA A 174 -0.01 -3.51 -3.75
CA ALA A 174 0.54 -2.88 -2.54
C ALA A 174 1.83 -3.56 -2.09
N ALA A 175 1.88 -4.90 -2.08
CA ALA A 175 3.06 -5.66 -1.69
C ALA A 175 4.25 -5.39 -2.65
N PHE A 176 4.00 -5.27 -3.94
CA PHE A 176 5.00 -4.88 -4.95
C PHE A 176 5.53 -3.46 -4.71
N LEU A 177 4.66 -2.49 -4.43
CA LEU A 177 5.07 -1.12 -4.12
C LEU A 177 5.86 -1.01 -2.80
N TRP A 178 5.59 -1.85 -1.82
CA TRP A 178 6.38 -1.93 -0.58
C TRP A 178 7.76 -2.55 -0.79
N ALA A 179 7.92 -3.35 -1.84
CA ALA A 179 9.16 -4.05 -2.18
C ALA A 179 10.13 -3.23 -3.05
N THR A 180 9.66 -2.14 -3.67
CA THR A 180 10.40 -1.34 -4.66
C THR A 180 10.57 0.11 -4.20
N VAL A 181 11.37 0.89 -4.91
CA VAL A 181 11.51 2.32 -4.62
C VAL A 181 10.40 3.09 -5.32
N ASN A 182 9.30 3.25 -4.60
CA ASN A 182 8.17 4.06 -5.05
C ASN A 182 7.49 4.73 -3.83
N PRO A 183 7.32 6.05 -3.82
CA PRO A 183 6.71 6.76 -2.69
C PRO A 183 5.25 6.36 -2.44
N SER A 184 4.56 5.75 -3.42
CA SER A 184 3.21 5.20 -3.20
C SER A 184 3.22 4.07 -2.16
N GLY A 185 4.29 3.26 -2.08
CA GLY A 185 4.43 2.24 -1.03
C GLY A 185 4.43 2.89 0.36
N TRP A 186 5.22 3.95 0.54
CA TRP A 186 5.24 4.71 1.78
C TRP A 186 3.93 5.43 2.06
N GLU A 187 3.30 6.02 1.05
CA GLU A 187 2.00 6.68 1.17
C GLU A 187 0.93 5.73 1.71
N ILE A 188 0.89 4.47 1.23
CA ILE A 188 0.01 3.42 1.75
C ILE A 188 0.35 3.09 3.21
N SER A 189 1.63 2.86 3.54
CA SER A 189 2.07 2.48 4.89
C SER A 189 1.79 3.58 5.91
N ALA A 190 2.11 4.82 5.59
CA ALA A 190 1.83 5.98 6.43
C ALA A 190 0.32 6.24 6.58
N GLY A 191 -0.44 6.07 5.49
CA GLY A 191 -1.90 6.15 5.50
C GLY A 191 -2.56 5.11 6.40
N LEU A 192 -2.04 3.88 6.41
CA LEU A 192 -2.48 2.81 7.32
C LEU A 192 -2.22 3.15 8.79
N LEU A 193 -1.03 3.65 9.12
CA LEU A 193 -0.71 4.08 10.48
C LEU A 193 -1.59 5.26 10.91
N PHE A 194 -1.77 6.25 10.05
CA PHE A 194 -2.65 7.39 10.30
C PHE A 194 -4.10 6.93 10.53
N ALA A 195 -4.64 6.08 9.64
CA ALA A 195 -6.01 5.57 9.75
C ALA A 195 -6.23 4.81 11.06
N TYR A 196 -5.27 3.96 11.47
CA TYR A 196 -5.33 3.27 12.74
C TYR A 196 -5.35 4.23 13.92
N VAL A 197 -4.38 5.16 13.99
CA VAL A 197 -4.23 6.08 15.13
C VAL A 197 -5.44 7.01 15.24
N PHE A 198 -5.88 7.59 14.12
CA PHE A 198 -7.02 8.50 14.09
C PHE A 198 -8.33 7.78 14.42
N ALA A 199 -8.58 6.61 13.84
CA ALA A 199 -9.78 5.83 14.10
C ALA A 199 -9.87 5.38 15.58
N ARG A 200 -8.76 4.91 16.16
CA ARG A 200 -8.71 4.55 17.57
C ARG A 200 -9.00 5.76 18.45
N ALA A 201 -8.34 6.87 18.24
CA ALA A 201 -8.57 8.08 19.01
C ALA A 201 -10.01 8.62 18.87
N TRP A 202 -10.64 8.43 17.69
CA TRP A 202 -12.02 8.85 17.42
C TRP A 202 -13.08 7.98 18.09
N TRP A 203 -12.83 6.65 18.20
CA TRP A 203 -13.81 5.70 18.75
C TRP A 203 -13.66 5.44 20.24
N ASP A 204 -12.44 5.56 20.81
CA ASP A 204 -12.19 5.20 22.20
C ASP A 204 -12.64 6.29 23.16
N ASN A 205 -13.60 5.91 23.99
CA ASN A 205 -14.03 6.70 25.13
C ASN A 205 -13.40 6.21 26.45
N ASP A 206 -12.96 4.93 26.46
CA ASP A 206 -12.52 4.25 27.70
C ASP A 206 -11.11 4.68 28.18
N ASP A 207 -10.29 5.20 27.25
CA ASP A 207 -8.96 5.71 27.58
C ASP A 207 -8.96 7.25 27.74
N ALA A 208 -10.11 7.86 28.07
CA ALA A 208 -10.12 9.28 28.46
C ALA A 208 -9.28 9.43 29.73
N PRO A 209 -8.00 9.86 29.65
CA PRO A 209 -7.19 10.00 30.85
C PRO A 209 -7.92 10.96 31.79
N THR A 210 -7.96 10.56 33.08
CA THR A 210 -8.47 11.43 34.13
C THR A 210 -7.84 12.83 33.99
N THR A 211 -8.64 13.86 34.19
CA THR A 211 -8.16 15.24 34.15
C THR A 211 -6.87 15.38 34.95
N GLY A 212 -5.76 15.69 34.28
CA GLY A 212 -4.43 15.78 34.91
C GLY A 212 -3.41 14.72 34.49
N SER A 213 -3.81 13.63 33.80
CA SER A 213 -2.86 12.65 33.31
C SER A 213 -2.01 13.19 32.13
N PRO A 214 -0.66 13.07 32.19
CA PRO A 214 0.21 13.48 31.09
C PRO A 214 -0.03 12.69 29.79
N THR A 215 -0.68 11.51 29.87
CA THR A 215 -0.95 10.66 28.71
C THR A 215 -2.08 11.16 27.80
N ARG A 216 -2.83 12.16 28.24
CA ARG A 216 -3.96 12.73 27.45
C ARG A 216 -3.55 13.31 26.10
N TRP A 217 -2.29 13.75 25.96
CA TRP A 217 -1.75 14.36 24.75
C TRP A 217 -1.20 13.33 23.75
N LEU A 218 -0.93 12.12 24.21
CA LEU A 218 -0.32 11.07 23.40
C LEU A 218 -1.08 10.77 22.09
N PRO A 219 -2.43 10.63 22.06
CA PRO A 219 -3.18 10.46 20.83
C PRO A 219 -3.04 11.64 19.87
N LEU A 220 -3.03 12.88 20.38
CA LEU A 220 -2.90 14.09 19.56
C LEU A 220 -1.52 14.15 18.91
N VAL A 221 -0.46 13.87 19.67
CA VAL A 221 0.91 13.81 19.16
C VAL A 221 1.05 12.69 18.13
N ALA A 222 0.50 11.53 18.38
CA ALA A 222 0.52 10.41 17.44
C ALA A 222 -0.21 10.74 16.13
N ILE A 223 -1.37 11.43 16.20
CA ILE A 223 -2.09 11.92 15.00
C ILE A 223 -1.24 12.94 14.25
N ALA A 224 -0.65 13.92 14.95
CA ALA A 224 0.19 14.94 14.33
C ALA A 224 1.39 14.31 13.58
N ILE A 225 2.11 13.39 14.23
CA ILE A 225 3.24 12.69 13.62
C ILE A 225 2.78 11.86 12.40
N THR A 226 1.73 11.05 12.54
CA THR A 226 1.28 10.18 11.43
C THR A 226 0.66 10.99 10.29
N SER A 227 0.04 12.15 10.55
CA SER A 227 -0.44 13.07 9.51
C SER A 227 0.72 13.69 8.72
N LEU A 228 1.80 14.11 9.41
CA LEU A 228 3.03 14.58 8.76
C LEU A 228 3.67 13.52 7.90
N LEU A 229 3.81 12.29 8.42
CA LEU A 229 4.37 11.17 7.67
C LEU A 229 3.55 10.85 6.43
N PHE A 230 2.22 10.88 6.53
CA PHE A 230 1.34 10.63 5.39
C PHE A 230 1.44 11.76 4.35
N ALA A 231 1.29 13.02 4.77
CA ALA A 231 1.34 14.17 3.87
C ALA A 231 2.71 14.34 3.18
N SER A 232 3.79 13.84 3.80
CA SER A 232 5.15 13.92 3.25
C SER A 232 5.46 12.84 2.21
N ALA A 233 4.51 11.99 1.84
CA ALA A 233 4.77 10.93 0.86
C ALA A 233 4.68 11.44 -0.59
N ARG A 234 3.61 12.16 -0.92
CA ARG A 234 3.33 12.65 -2.28
C ARG A 234 2.47 13.92 -2.24
N HIS A 235 2.37 14.61 -3.38
CA HIS A 235 1.49 15.77 -3.55
C HIS A 235 -0.01 15.42 -3.32
N SER A 236 -0.45 14.20 -3.66
CA SER A 236 -1.83 13.73 -3.49
C SER A 236 -2.20 13.34 -2.06
N ALA A 237 -1.23 13.15 -1.18
CA ALA A 237 -1.44 12.55 0.14
C ALA A 237 -2.44 13.30 1.03
N MET A 238 -2.53 14.64 0.90
CA MET A 238 -3.51 15.44 1.64
C MET A 238 -4.96 15.08 1.28
N VAL A 239 -5.23 14.82 0.00
CA VAL A 239 -6.56 14.45 -0.48
C VAL A 239 -6.96 13.09 0.11
N TRP A 240 -6.04 12.13 0.08
CA TRP A 240 -6.27 10.81 0.66
C TRP A 240 -6.43 10.87 2.18
N MET A 241 -5.64 11.68 2.86
CA MET A 241 -5.76 11.90 4.30
C MET A 241 -7.12 12.50 4.67
N ALA A 242 -7.60 13.50 3.93
CA ALA A 242 -8.95 14.06 4.11
C ALA A 242 -10.03 12.99 3.92
N GLY A 243 -9.92 12.17 2.88
CA GLY A 243 -10.81 11.06 2.63
C GLY A 243 -10.86 10.05 3.80
N VAL A 244 -9.70 9.68 4.35
CA VAL A 244 -9.61 8.78 5.52
C VAL A 244 -10.27 9.40 6.75
N ILE A 245 -10.05 10.70 7.03
CA ILE A 245 -10.72 11.41 8.13
C ILE A 245 -12.24 11.34 7.97
N VAL A 246 -12.74 11.70 6.78
CA VAL A 246 -14.18 11.65 6.49
C VAL A 246 -14.70 10.23 6.66
N ALA A 247 -14.01 9.21 6.15
CA ALA A 247 -14.40 7.82 6.31
C ALA A 247 -14.53 7.42 7.80
N VAL A 248 -13.55 7.75 8.64
CA VAL A 248 -13.60 7.46 10.08
C VAL A 248 -14.77 8.17 10.75
N VAL A 249 -14.97 9.46 10.46
CA VAL A 249 -16.10 10.24 11.00
C VAL A 249 -17.46 9.64 10.61
N MET A 250 -17.58 9.14 9.37
CA MET A 250 -18.82 8.54 8.85
C MET A 250 -19.10 7.13 9.41
N THR A 251 -18.17 6.47 10.11
CA THR A 251 -18.44 5.17 10.77
C THR A 251 -19.44 5.26 11.92
N GLY A 252 -19.84 6.46 12.32
CA GLY A 252 -20.83 6.72 13.37
C GLY A 252 -20.42 7.84 14.31
N ARG A 253 -21.37 8.25 15.14
CA ARG A 253 -21.13 9.32 16.12
C ARG A 253 -20.07 8.88 17.12
N SER A 254 -19.03 9.71 17.29
CA SER A 254 -18.11 9.60 18.41
C SER A 254 -18.87 9.87 19.72
N LEU A 255 -18.61 9.07 20.74
CA LEU A 255 -19.10 9.31 22.11
C LEU A 255 -18.26 10.40 22.81
N LEU A 256 -17.20 10.86 22.18
CA LEU A 256 -16.31 11.88 22.72
C LEU A 256 -17.02 13.24 22.82
N PRO A 257 -16.69 14.06 23.83
CA PRO A 257 -17.11 15.45 23.90
C PRO A 257 -16.72 16.21 22.61
N ARG A 258 -17.58 17.13 22.17
CA ARG A 258 -17.37 17.90 20.92
C ARG A 258 -16.01 18.64 20.92
N THR A 259 -15.59 19.15 22.06
CA THR A 259 -14.27 19.79 22.21
C THR A 259 -13.11 18.84 21.89
N ARG A 260 -13.20 17.58 22.35
CA ARG A 260 -12.15 16.56 22.06
C ARG A 260 -12.15 16.17 20.59
N GLN A 261 -13.29 16.06 19.95
CA GLN A 261 -13.38 15.83 18.50
C GLN A 261 -12.65 16.92 17.73
N TRP A 262 -12.84 18.19 18.10
CA TRP A 262 -12.11 19.31 17.48
C TRP A 262 -10.60 19.23 17.71
N TRP A 263 -10.14 18.82 18.90
CA TRP A 263 -8.70 18.63 19.15
C TRP A 263 -8.10 17.53 18.29
N LEU A 264 -8.81 16.41 18.06
CA LEU A 264 -8.36 15.35 17.17
C LEU A 264 -8.25 15.83 15.72
N LEU A 265 -9.21 16.63 15.26
CA LEU A 265 -9.16 17.23 13.92
C LEU A 265 -8.03 18.26 13.82
N LEU A 266 -7.85 19.12 14.81
CA LEU A 266 -6.73 20.07 14.87
C LEU A 266 -5.38 19.37 14.89
N ALA A 267 -5.27 18.21 15.49
CA ALA A 267 -4.04 17.42 15.49
C ALA A 267 -3.62 16.93 14.08
N THR A 268 -4.52 16.96 13.09
CA THR A 268 -4.16 16.67 11.68
C THR A 268 -3.60 17.87 10.94
N THR A 269 -3.73 19.07 11.48
CA THR A 269 -3.30 20.32 10.85
C THR A 269 -1.82 20.34 10.43
N PRO A 270 -0.86 19.79 11.22
CA PRO A 270 0.53 19.77 10.80
C PRO A 270 0.74 19.06 9.45
N GLY A 271 0.05 17.95 9.20
CA GLY A 271 0.10 17.25 7.92
C GLY A 271 -0.46 18.09 6.78
N PHE A 272 -1.65 18.70 6.97
CA PHE A 272 -2.24 19.57 5.94
C PHE A 272 -1.37 20.78 5.64
N LEU A 273 -0.83 21.45 6.67
CA LEU A 273 0.05 22.60 6.49
C LEU A 273 1.33 22.21 5.75
N ALA A 274 1.97 21.10 6.13
CA ALA A 274 3.17 20.62 5.45
C ALA A 274 2.89 20.34 3.96
N GLY A 275 1.78 19.67 3.65
CA GLY A 275 1.40 19.39 2.27
C GLY A 275 1.04 20.65 1.48
N ILE A 276 0.31 21.62 2.07
CA ILE A 276 -0.02 22.89 1.43
C ILE A 276 1.25 23.71 1.17
N ILE A 277 2.13 23.85 2.17
CA ILE A 277 3.39 24.57 2.02
C ILE A 277 4.22 23.92 0.90
N TRP A 278 4.27 22.58 0.87
CA TRP A 278 4.98 21.86 -0.19
C TRP A 278 4.40 22.19 -1.56
N GLN A 279 3.09 22.11 -1.75
CA GLN A 279 2.41 22.42 -3.02
C GLN A 279 2.66 23.86 -3.49
N LEU A 280 2.69 24.82 -2.57
CA LEU A 280 2.92 26.23 -2.90
C LEU A 280 4.37 26.51 -3.26
N THR A 281 5.32 25.81 -2.65
CA THR A 281 6.76 26.03 -2.87
C THR A 281 7.35 25.15 -3.97
N HIS A 282 6.74 23.99 -4.24
CA HIS A 282 7.14 22.99 -5.22
C HIS A 282 5.92 22.56 -6.04
N PRO A 283 5.38 23.44 -6.89
CA PRO A 283 4.22 23.10 -7.70
C PRO A 283 4.55 21.89 -8.57
N ALA A 284 3.56 21.02 -8.77
CA ALA A 284 3.69 19.88 -9.68
C ALA A 284 3.64 20.39 -11.15
N VAL A 285 4.62 21.19 -11.52
CA VAL A 285 4.80 21.69 -12.88
C VAL A 285 5.78 20.77 -13.57
N HIS A 286 5.35 20.17 -14.66
CA HIS A 286 6.22 19.41 -15.56
C HIS A 286 6.91 20.40 -16.50
N GLU A 287 8.16 20.79 -16.19
CA GLU A 287 8.99 21.59 -17.13
C GLU A 287 9.40 20.76 -18.35
N ILE A 288 9.35 19.45 -18.23
CA ILE A 288 9.62 18.54 -19.34
C ILE A 288 8.34 18.43 -20.16
N ARG A 289 8.20 19.26 -21.19
CA ARG A 289 7.24 19.00 -22.25
C ARG A 289 7.58 17.63 -22.85
N ASN A 290 6.67 16.68 -22.71
CA ASN A 290 6.77 15.43 -23.46
C ASN A 290 6.77 15.81 -24.94
N PRO A 291 7.82 15.48 -25.73
CA PRO A 291 7.85 15.78 -27.17
C PRO A 291 6.71 15.09 -27.92
N ASP A 292 6.15 14.00 -27.36
CA ASP A 292 4.98 13.31 -27.91
C ASP A 292 3.64 13.92 -27.44
N ARG A 293 3.67 15.06 -26.76
CA ARG A 293 2.46 15.82 -26.47
C ARG A 293 1.83 16.23 -27.79
N ILE A 294 0.58 15.83 -27.95
CA ILE A 294 -0.28 16.35 -29.01
C ILE A 294 -0.27 17.88 -28.83
N ASP A 295 0.32 18.60 -29.77
CA ASP A 295 0.45 20.08 -29.74
C ASP A 295 -0.91 20.80 -29.68
N ASP A 296 -1.99 20.05 -29.84
CA ASP A 296 -3.37 20.51 -29.73
C ASP A 296 -4.16 19.57 -28.83
N PRO A 297 -4.13 19.80 -27.48
CA PRO A 297 -4.91 18.99 -26.56
C PRO A 297 -6.38 19.16 -26.92
N GLN A 298 -7.01 18.09 -27.43
CA GLN A 298 -8.44 18.07 -27.67
C GLN A 298 -9.15 18.50 -26.40
N PRO A 299 -10.07 19.48 -26.46
CA PRO A 299 -10.79 19.91 -25.30
C PRO A 299 -11.49 18.71 -24.65
N LEU A 300 -11.46 18.63 -23.32
CA LEU A 300 -12.11 17.56 -22.57
C LEU A 300 -13.61 17.58 -22.93
N ASP A 301 -14.03 16.64 -23.74
CA ASP A 301 -15.46 16.35 -23.89
C ASP A 301 -15.89 15.49 -22.71
N PHE A 302 -16.62 16.11 -21.78
CA PHE A 302 -17.16 15.45 -20.60
C PHE A 302 -18.01 14.22 -20.95
N ALA A 303 -18.81 14.30 -22.02
CA ALA A 303 -19.65 13.20 -22.45
C ALA A 303 -18.79 12.03 -22.95
N HIS A 304 -17.78 12.33 -23.76
CA HIS A 304 -16.83 11.33 -24.26
C HIS A 304 -16.03 10.68 -23.13
N TYR A 305 -15.53 11.45 -22.16
CA TYR A 305 -14.81 10.93 -21.01
C TYR A 305 -15.70 10.02 -20.13
N PHE A 306 -16.97 10.41 -19.91
CA PHE A 306 -17.93 9.58 -19.17
C PHE A 306 -18.26 8.26 -19.88
N LEU A 307 -18.37 8.28 -21.20
CA LEU A 307 -18.59 7.07 -22.00
C LEU A 307 -17.35 6.15 -21.98
N GLN A 308 -16.15 6.70 -21.90
CA GLN A 308 -14.92 5.92 -21.77
C GLN A 308 -14.71 5.35 -20.36
N ILE A 309 -15.37 5.88 -19.32
CA ILE A 309 -15.23 5.38 -17.94
C ILE A 309 -15.58 3.90 -17.83
N GLU A 310 -16.60 3.42 -18.52
CA GLU A 310 -17.00 2.01 -18.46
C GLU A 310 -15.93 1.07 -19.05
N GLU A 311 -15.17 1.51 -20.03
CA GLU A 311 -14.06 0.76 -20.60
C GLU A 311 -12.83 0.77 -19.68
N VAL A 312 -12.55 1.91 -19.07
CA VAL A 312 -11.33 2.15 -18.26
C VAL A 312 -11.49 1.67 -16.81
N LEU A 313 -12.71 1.68 -16.26
CA LEU A 313 -12.96 1.33 -14.86
C LEU A 313 -12.53 -0.10 -14.48
N PRO A 314 -12.82 -1.14 -15.29
CA PRO A 314 -12.35 -2.50 -15.01
C PRO A 314 -10.82 -2.60 -14.95
N ASP A 315 -10.12 -1.90 -15.84
CA ASP A 315 -8.66 -1.88 -15.84
C ASP A 315 -8.08 -1.15 -14.63
N ARG A 316 -8.69 -0.05 -14.20
CA ARG A 316 -8.32 0.66 -12.97
C ARG A 316 -8.49 -0.20 -11.73
N LEU A 317 -9.62 -0.93 -11.62
CA LEU A 317 -9.85 -1.91 -10.56
C LEU A 317 -8.80 -3.03 -10.59
N ARG A 318 -8.48 -3.55 -11.79
CA ARG A 318 -7.47 -4.57 -11.97
C ARG A 318 -6.08 -4.09 -11.54
N GLN A 319 -5.74 -2.84 -11.86
CA GLN A 319 -4.51 -2.18 -11.41
C GLN A 319 -4.42 -2.05 -9.89
N MET A 320 -5.54 -1.84 -9.19
CA MET A 320 -5.56 -1.79 -7.73
C MET A 320 -5.27 -3.16 -7.10
N VAL A 321 -5.71 -4.24 -7.72
CA VAL A 321 -5.43 -5.62 -7.28
C VAL A 321 -4.00 -6.00 -7.62
N GLY A 322 -3.62 -5.89 -8.92
CA GLY A 322 -2.28 -6.25 -9.36
C GLY A 322 -2.12 -6.17 -10.88
N VAL A 323 -1.64 -5.03 -11.36
CA VAL A 323 -1.01 -4.89 -12.67
C VAL A 323 0.40 -4.39 -12.39
N LEU A 324 1.31 -5.35 -12.18
CA LEU A 324 2.66 -5.10 -11.69
C LEU A 324 3.58 -4.58 -12.80
N GLY A 325 4.81 -4.28 -12.43
CA GLY A 325 5.80 -3.78 -13.37
C GLY A 325 5.38 -2.43 -13.95
N TRP A 326 5.73 -2.21 -15.18
CA TRP A 326 5.33 -1.05 -15.97
C TRP A 326 3.94 -1.22 -16.59
N MET A 327 2.99 -1.73 -15.83
CA MET A 327 1.62 -2.08 -16.25
C MET A 327 1.58 -3.24 -17.27
N ASP A 328 2.59 -4.08 -17.28
CA ASP A 328 2.83 -5.17 -18.21
C ASP A 328 2.67 -6.57 -17.61
N THR A 329 2.42 -6.64 -16.30
CA THR A 329 2.26 -7.91 -15.56
C THR A 329 0.90 -7.98 -14.86
N PRO A 330 -0.19 -8.17 -15.63
CA PRO A 330 -1.55 -8.12 -15.06
C PRO A 330 -1.90 -9.37 -14.27
N VAL A 331 -2.62 -9.21 -13.15
CA VAL A 331 -3.27 -10.33 -12.47
C VAL A 331 -4.19 -11.08 -13.44
N PRO A 332 -4.19 -12.43 -13.46
CA PRO A 332 -5.09 -13.20 -14.28
C PRO A 332 -6.55 -12.82 -14.06
N GLN A 333 -7.34 -12.74 -15.12
CA GLN A 333 -8.69 -12.22 -15.07
C GLN A 333 -9.58 -12.99 -14.09
N PHE A 334 -9.45 -14.33 -14.02
CA PHE A 334 -10.24 -15.14 -13.08
C PHE A 334 -9.89 -14.82 -11.61
N MET A 335 -8.62 -14.55 -11.29
CA MET A 335 -8.18 -14.15 -9.94
C MET A 335 -8.68 -12.75 -9.59
N PHE A 336 -8.65 -11.84 -10.55
CA PHE A 336 -9.22 -10.52 -10.38
C PHE A 336 -10.71 -10.60 -10.00
N PHE A 337 -11.50 -11.37 -10.75
CA PHE A 337 -12.91 -11.58 -10.41
C PHE A 337 -13.10 -12.30 -9.08
N LEU A 338 -12.25 -13.27 -8.74
CA LEU A 338 -12.30 -13.95 -7.45
C LEU A 338 -12.11 -12.96 -6.28
N VAL A 339 -11.16 -12.05 -6.40
CA VAL A 339 -10.93 -10.97 -5.41
C VAL A 339 -12.12 -10.02 -5.34
N LEU A 340 -12.60 -9.56 -6.49
CA LEU A 340 -13.70 -8.60 -6.58
C LEU A 340 -15.00 -9.16 -5.99
N ILE A 341 -15.39 -10.38 -6.40
CA ILE A 341 -16.57 -11.07 -5.89
C ILE A 341 -16.40 -11.37 -4.39
N GLY A 342 -15.21 -11.80 -3.97
CA GLY A 342 -14.91 -12.07 -2.57
C GLY A 342 -15.09 -10.84 -1.69
N TRP A 343 -14.59 -9.68 -2.11
CA TRP A 343 -14.78 -8.42 -1.40
C TRP A 343 -16.23 -7.95 -1.44
N ALA A 344 -16.91 -8.02 -2.60
CA ALA A 344 -18.31 -7.64 -2.72
C ALA A 344 -19.21 -8.50 -1.81
N ALA A 345 -19.00 -9.82 -1.80
CA ALA A 345 -19.71 -10.74 -0.91
C ALA A 345 -19.43 -10.45 0.57
N PHE A 346 -18.19 -10.16 0.92
CA PHE A 346 -17.80 -9.83 2.29
C PHE A 346 -18.42 -8.51 2.77
N ILE A 347 -18.39 -7.46 1.96
CA ILE A 347 -19.01 -6.17 2.26
C ILE A 347 -20.54 -6.34 2.37
N GLY A 348 -21.16 -7.05 1.43
CA GLY A 348 -22.60 -7.37 1.49
C GLY A 348 -22.97 -8.17 2.76
N PHE A 349 -22.13 -9.15 3.16
CA PHE A 349 -22.31 -9.89 4.41
C PHE A 349 -22.21 -8.96 5.63
N LEU A 350 -21.22 -8.06 5.67
CA LEU A 350 -21.09 -7.08 6.75
C LEU A 350 -22.30 -6.15 6.80
N PHE A 351 -22.77 -5.67 5.65
CA PHE A 351 -23.97 -4.82 5.54
C PHE A 351 -25.22 -5.52 6.11
N ALA A 352 -25.42 -6.81 5.78
CA ALA A 352 -26.54 -7.59 6.26
C ALA A 352 -26.46 -7.91 7.78
N ARG A 353 -25.27 -8.00 8.35
CA ARG A 353 -25.06 -8.42 9.75
C ARG A 353 -24.73 -7.28 10.70
N THR A 354 -24.35 -6.14 10.16
CA THR A 354 -23.97 -4.96 10.94
C THR A 354 -24.65 -3.73 10.37
N ARG A 355 -24.83 -2.70 11.17
CA ARG A 355 -25.35 -1.42 10.70
C ARG A 355 -24.22 -0.57 10.11
N VAL A 356 -23.60 -1.04 9.01
CA VAL A 356 -22.62 -0.23 8.27
C VAL A 356 -23.36 0.99 7.70
N PRO A 357 -22.93 2.22 8.01
CA PRO A 357 -23.60 3.40 7.45
C PRO A 357 -23.41 3.44 5.93
N VAL A 358 -24.52 3.62 5.19
CA VAL A 358 -24.47 3.76 3.72
C VAL A 358 -23.53 4.88 3.32
N LEU A 359 -23.55 6.00 4.05
CA LEU A 359 -22.70 7.15 3.79
C LEU A 359 -21.20 6.81 3.89
N PHE A 360 -20.81 5.89 4.79
CA PHE A 360 -19.44 5.39 4.85
C PHE A 360 -19.05 4.65 3.56
N LEU A 361 -19.92 3.79 3.03
CA LEU A 361 -19.67 3.08 1.76
C LEU A 361 -19.64 4.05 0.57
N VAL A 362 -20.51 5.07 0.58
CA VAL A 362 -20.50 6.15 -0.43
C VAL A 362 -19.16 6.89 -0.40
N VAL A 363 -18.64 7.25 0.77
CA VAL A 363 -17.30 7.87 0.90
C VAL A 363 -16.21 6.96 0.34
N GLY A 364 -16.28 5.65 0.61
CA GLY A 364 -15.36 4.67 0.03
C GLY A 364 -15.39 4.65 -1.49
N PHE A 365 -16.58 4.65 -2.07
CA PHE A 365 -16.76 4.69 -3.52
C PHE A 365 -16.27 6.02 -4.11
N LEU A 366 -16.69 7.15 -3.55
CA LEU A 366 -16.29 8.46 -4.04
C LEU A 366 -14.79 8.67 -3.97
N GLY A 367 -14.15 8.31 -2.84
CA GLY A 367 -12.70 8.44 -2.67
C GLY A 367 -11.90 7.52 -3.59
N THR A 368 -12.42 6.31 -3.87
CA THR A 368 -11.72 5.34 -4.73
C THR A 368 -11.87 5.67 -6.22
N PHE A 369 -13.01 6.20 -6.65
CA PHE A 369 -13.32 6.36 -8.07
C PHE A 369 -13.55 7.80 -8.50
N LEU A 370 -14.41 8.54 -7.79
CA LEU A 370 -14.80 9.88 -8.22
C LEU A 370 -13.68 10.90 -8.02
N VAL A 371 -13.05 10.91 -6.84
CA VAL A 371 -12.00 11.90 -6.54
C VAL A 371 -10.84 11.82 -7.53
N PRO A 372 -10.24 10.64 -7.80
CA PRO A 372 -9.15 10.56 -8.78
C PRO A 372 -9.62 10.88 -10.20
N THR A 373 -10.85 10.53 -10.58
CA THR A 373 -11.44 10.91 -11.86
C THR A 373 -11.53 12.43 -12.00
N VAL A 374 -12.03 13.13 -10.98
CA VAL A 374 -12.10 14.61 -10.98
C VAL A 374 -10.71 15.23 -11.03
N LEU A 375 -9.73 14.67 -10.30
CA LEU A 375 -8.34 15.15 -10.34
C LEU A 375 -7.72 14.96 -11.73
N GLU A 376 -8.02 13.86 -12.43
CA GLU A 376 -7.59 13.64 -13.81
C GLU A 376 -8.21 14.67 -14.76
N MET A 377 -9.51 14.95 -14.61
CA MET A 377 -10.21 15.94 -15.40
C MET A 377 -9.63 17.35 -15.22
N ILE A 378 -9.28 17.74 -14.00
CA ILE A 378 -8.65 19.04 -13.71
C ILE A 378 -7.28 19.15 -14.40
N ARG A 379 -6.56 18.02 -14.52
CA ARG A 379 -5.22 17.96 -15.10
C ARG A 379 -5.19 17.47 -16.56
N TRP A 380 -6.33 17.33 -17.21
CA TRP A 380 -6.43 16.75 -18.55
C TRP A 380 -5.52 17.43 -19.58
N ASN A 381 -5.47 18.76 -19.55
CA ASN A 381 -4.63 19.53 -20.48
C ASN A 381 -3.13 19.40 -20.20
N ASP A 382 -2.76 19.06 -18.93
CA ASP A 382 -1.37 18.89 -18.56
C ASP A 382 -0.90 17.46 -18.83
N TRP A 383 -1.75 16.47 -18.50
CA TRP A 383 -1.42 15.06 -18.60
C TRP A 383 -2.67 14.18 -18.74
N PRO A 384 -3.16 13.92 -19.96
CA PRO A 384 -4.29 13.03 -20.19
C PRO A 384 -3.93 11.59 -19.77
N TYR A 385 -4.94 10.84 -19.30
CA TYR A 385 -4.79 9.44 -18.84
C TYR A 385 -3.80 9.24 -17.67
N TRP A 386 -3.59 10.28 -16.86
CA TRP A 386 -2.73 10.22 -15.69
C TRP A 386 -3.21 9.23 -14.61
N TYR A 387 -4.53 9.05 -14.49
CA TYR A 387 -5.10 8.24 -13.43
C TYR A 387 -4.87 6.74 -13.66
N GLN A 388 -4.07 6.15 -12.79
CA GLN A 388 -3.85 4.71 -12.68
C GLN A 388 -4.46 4.21 -11.37
N GLY A 389 -5.08 3.01 -11.37
CA GLY A 389 -5.77 2.47 -10.20
C GLY A 389 -4.88 2.38 -8.94
N ARG A 390 -3.56 2.17 -9.09
CA ARG A 390 -2.62 2.14 -7.95
C ARG A 390 -2.54 3.47 -7.18
N ILE A 391 -2.86 4.61 -7.80
CA ILE A 391 -2.77 5.94 -7.18
C ILE A 391 -3.82 6.12 -6.09
N THR A 392 -4.90 5.34 -6.11
CA THR A 392 -5.97 5.39 -5.10
C THR A 392 -5.73 4.47 -3.91
N LEU A 393 -4.74 3.56 -3.98
CA LEU A 393 -4.45 2.63 -2.89
C LEU A 393 -4.15 3.33 -1.55
N PRO A 394 -3.48 4.51 -1.52
CA PRO A 394 -3.27 5.26 -0.28
C PRO A 394 -4.56 5.73 0.43
N PHE A 395 -5.69 5.77 -0.28
CA PHE A 395 -7.02 5.94 0.32
C PHE A 395 -7.72 4.60 0.55
N THR A 396 -7.80 3.76 -0.50
CA THR A 396 -8.62 2.55 -0.48
C THR A 396 -8.16 1.54 0.57
N ILE A 397 -6.86 1.33 0.72
CA ILE A 397 -6.31 0.37 1.69
C ILE A 397 -6.54 0.84 3.14
N PRO A 398 -6.24 2.08 3.55
CA PRO A 398 -6.64 2.62 4.85
C PRO A 398 -8.15 2.61 5.09
N PHE A 399 -8.98 2.90 4.08
CA PHE A 399 -10.43 2.81 4.16
C PHE A 399 -10.89 1.38 4.48
N LEU A 400 -10.34 0.37 3.79
CA LEU A 400 -10.63 -1.04 4.07
C LEU A 400 -10.17 -1.45 5.47
N LEU A 401 -9.04 -0.94 5.95
CA LEU A 401 -8.60 -1.17 7.32
C LEU A 401 -9.64 -0.61 8.33
N VAL A 402 -10.14 0.60 8.13
CA VAL A 402 -11.19 1.20 8.98
C VAL A 402 -12.45 0.35 8.98
N LEU A 403 -12.88 -0.15 7.80
CA LEU A 403 -14.01 -1.08 7.67
C LEU A 403 -13.80 -2.34 8.51
N LEU A 404 -12.62 -2.97 8.38
CA LEU A 404 -12.28 -4.20 9.08
C LEU A 404 -12.22 -3.98 10.60
N MET A 405 -11.55 -2.92 11.05
CA MET A 405 -11.44 -2.58 12.47
C MET A 405 -12.81 -2.37 13.13
N LYS A 406 -13.73 -1.71 12.44
CA LYS A 406 -15.03 -1.35 13.01
C LYS A 406 -16.06 -2.48 12.93
N TYR A 407 -16.10 -3.23 11.81
CA TYR A 407 -17.23 -4.09 11.50
C TYR A 407 -16.90 -5.58 11.35
N ALA A 408 -15.64 -5.95 11.05
CA ALA A 408 -15.32 -7.34 10.70
C ALA A 408 -15.40 -8.32 11.88
N ASN A 409 -15.50 -7.87 13.11
CA ASN A 409 -15.62 -8.77 14.28
C ASN A 409 -16.84 -9.70 14.16
N LYS A 410 -17.97 -9.23 13.59
CA LYS A 410 -19.17 -10.04 13.34
C LYS A 410 -19.03 -10.95 12.10
N GLY A 411 -18.04 -10.72 11.24
CA GLY A 411 -17.75 -11.47 10.01
C GLY A 411 -16.45 -12.25 10.03
N ARG A 412 -15.94 -12.64 11.22
CA ARG A 412 -14.61 -13.24 11.37
C ARG A 412 -14.34 -14.42 10.46
N ARG A 413 -15.30 -15.34 10.30
CA ARG A 413 -15.16 -16.53 9.44
C ARG A 413 -15.08 -16.14 7.96
N ALA A 414 -15.93 -15.21 7.54
CA ALA A 414 -15.89 -14.69 6.16
C ALA A 414 -14.58 -13.93 5.89
N ALA A 415 -14.12 -13.11 6.84
CA ALA A 415 -12.81 -12.44 6.76
C ALA A 415 -11.66 -13.45 6.66
N ALA A 416 -11.68 -14.52 7.46
CA ALA A 416 -10.68 -15.58 7.40
C ALA A 416 -10.70 -16.31 6.06
N ALA A 417 -11.87 -16.65 5.52
CA ALA A 417 -11.99 -17.30 4.21
C ALA A 417 -11.48 -16.40 3.08
N LEU A 418 -11.91 -15.12 3.06
CA LEU A 418 -11.43 -14.16 2.07
C LEU A 418 -9.92 -13.94 2.16
N SER A 419 -9.35 -13.95 3.38
CA SER A 419 -7.90 -13.79 3.56
C SER A 419 -7.08 -14.96 2.98
N LEU A 420 -7.65 -16.17 2.90
CA LEU A 420 -7.01 -17.29 2.20
C LEU A 420 -6.97 -17.04 0.69
N VAL A 421 -8.06 -16.51 0.13
CA VAL A 421 -8.11 -16.11 -1.29
C VAL A 421 -7.05 -15.03 -1.57
N MET A 422 -6.99 -13.98 -0.73
CA MET A 422 -6.01 -12.91 -0.90
C MET A 422 -4.57 -13.42 -0.79
N GLY A 423 -4.30 -14.29 0.19
CA GLY A 423 -2.99 -14.93 0.34
C GLY A 423 -2.60 -15.81 -0.86
N PHE A 424 -3.55 -16.55 -1.41
CA PHE A 424 -3.32 -17.35 -2.62
C PHE A 424 -3.02 -16.45 -3.83
N VAL A 425 -3.81 -15.40 -4.05
CA VAL A 425 -3.58 -14.45 -5.15
C VAL A 425 -2.24 -13.75 -4.98
N LEU A 426 -1.87 -13.33 -3.76
CA LEU A 426 -0.56 -12.73 -3.47
C LEU A 426 0.58 -13.70 -3.83
N THR A 427 0.47 -14.96 -3.41
CA THR A 427 1.48 -16.01 -3.68
C THR A 427 1.64 -16.26 -5.17
N PHE A 428 0.51 -16.37 -5.89
CA PHE A 428 0.52 -16.56 -7.33
C PHE A 428 1.16 -15.38 -8.06
N MET A 429 0.86 -14.14 -7.64
CA MET A 429 1.42 -12.96 -8.27
C MET A 429 2.92 -12.80 -8.02
N VAL A 430 3.45 -13.27 -6.88
CA VAL A 430 4.91 -13.39 -6.66
C VAL A 430 5.53 -14.36 -7.67
N TRP A 431 4.89 -15.52 -7.88
CA TRP A 431 5.33 -16.49 -8.88
C TRP A 431 5.26 -15.92 -10.30
N GLN A 432 4.16 -15.25 -10.65
CA GLN A 432 4.00 -14.65 -11.98
C GLN A 432 5.04 -13.56 -12.22
N ASN A 433 5.34 -12.72 -11.22
CA ASN A 433 6.39 -11.70 -11.31
C ASN A 433 7.77 -12.32 -11.53
N LEU A 434 8.06 -13.42 -10.82
CA LEU A 434 9.28 -14.21 -11.01
C LEU A 434 9.40 -14.72 -12.45
N MET A 435 8.35 -15.37 -12.97
CA MET A 435 8.31 -15.90 -14.34
C MET A 435 8.45 -14.80 -15.39
N ARG A 436 7.75 -13.67 -15.17
CA ARG A 436 7.76 -12.51 -16.04
C ARG A 436 9.17 -11.99 -16.28
N TYR A 437 9.94 -11.78 -15.22
CA TYR A 437 11.26 -11.20 -15.33
C TYR A 437 12.36 -12.21 -15.64
N SER A 438 12.11 -13.50 -15.37
CA SER A 438 13.06 -14.56 -15.68
C SER A 438 12.99 -15.02 -17.15
N PHE A 439 11.78 -15.02 -17.75
CA PHE A 439 11.53 -15.70 -19.02
C PHE A 439 10.56 -14.97 -19.95
N GLY A 440 9.94 -13.87 -19.51
CA GLY A 440 8.81 -13.25 -20.18
C GLY A 440 7.47 -13.91 -19.85
N ILE A 441 6.35 -13.16 -19.97
CA ILE A 441 5.01 -13.66 -19.56
C ILE A 441 4.55 -14.86 -20.42
N TRP A 442 4.98 -14.95 -21.66
CA TRP A 442 4.44 -15.87 -22.65
C TRP A 442 5.37 -17.06 -22.96
N ASP A 443 6.61 -17.02 -22.49
CA ASP A 443 7.61 -18.05 -22.75
C ASP A 443 7.83 -18.96 -21.53
N TYR A 444 6.77 -19.58 -21.02
CA TYR A 444 6.86 -20.61 -19.97
C TYR A 444 7.47 -21.93 -20.50
N ILE A 445 8.51 -21.86 -21.30
CA ILE A 445 9.14 -23.06 -21.87
C ILE A 445 10.07 -23.67 -20.83
N PRO A 446 9.83 -24.89 -20.34
CA PRO A 446 10.65 -25.55 -19.31
C PRO A 446 12.14 -25.64 -19.66
N GLU A 447 12.47 -25.64 -20.94
CA GLU A 447 13.86 -25.73 -21.43
C GLU A 447 14.72 -24.52 -21.04
N ARG A 448 14.11 -23.36 -20.77
CA ARG A 448 14.82 -22.14 -20.33
C ARG A 448 14.94 -21.98 -18.81
N TRP A 449 14.35 -22.85 -18.01
CA TRP A 449 14.37 -22.74 -16.55
C TRP A 449 15.75 -22.91 -15.93
N SER A 450 16.71 -23.44 -16.70
CA SER A 450 18.11 -23.56 -16.26
C SER A 450 18.90 -22.25 -16.27
N ASP A 451 18.42 -21.24 -16.99
CA ASP A 451 19.13 -19.96 -17.16
C ASP A 451 18.16 -18.75 -17.03
N PRO A 452 17.69 -18.45 -15.81
CA PRO A 452 16.81 -17.32 -15.58
C PRO A 452 17.54 -16.00 -15.78
N ALA A 453 16.88 -15.02 -16.40
CA ALA A 453 17.43 -13.67 -16.63
C ALA A 453 17.67 -12.86 -15.34
N ILE A 454 17.09 -13.27 -14.21
CA ILE A 454 17.44 -12.77 -12.87
C ILE A 454 18.53 -13.64 -12.25
N SER A 455 19.18 -13.15 -11.18
CA SER A 455 20.24 -13.97 -10.52
C SER A 455 19.68 -15.30 -10.01
N THR A 456 20.46 -16.36 -10.18
CA THR A 456 20.07 -17.73 -9.76
C THR A 456 19.72 -17.79 -8.27
N GLN A 457 20.43 -17.04 -7.41
CA GLN A 457 20.12 -16.99 -5.98
C GLN A 457 18.77 -16.35 -5.74
N ALA A 458 18.46 -15.20 -6.35
CA ALA A 458 17.18 -14.52 -6.21
C ALA A 458 16.03 -15.40 -6.72
N PHE A 459 16.23 -16.12 -7.82
CA PHE A 459 15.26 -17.05 -8.38
C PHE A 459 14.90 -18.15 -7.37
N TRP A 460 15.87 -18.88 -6.83
CA TRP A 460 15.59 -19.96 -5.88
C TRP A 460 15.07 -19.45 -4.53
N LEU A 461 15.59 -18.33 -4.03
CA LEU A 461 15.08 -17.72 -2.79
C LEU A 461 13.61 -17.29 -2.95
N THR A 462 13.20 -16.82 -4.13
CA THR A 462 11.79 -16.51 -4.40
C THR A 462 10.93 -17.77 -4.33
N TYR A 463 11.39 -18.91 -4.87
CA TYR A 463 10.69 -20.19 -4.72
C TYR A 463 10.57 -20.64 -3.27
N VAL A 464 11.59 -20.41 -2.45
CA VAL A 464 11.52 -20.66 -1.00
C VAL A 464 10.43 -19.80 -0.36
N CYS A 465 10.36 -18.51 -0.70
CA CYS A 465 9.28 -17.63 -0.21
C CYS A 465 7.90 -18.17 -0.62
N ILE A 466 7.72 -18.53 -1.89
CA ILE A 466 6.46 -19.11 -2.41
C ILE A 466 6.10 -20.40 -1.66
N GLY A 467 7.05 -21.30 -1.46
CA GLY A 467 6.85 -22.54 -0.71
C GLY A 467 6.40 -22.28 0.74
N LEU A 468 7.06 -21.34 1.43
CA LEU A 468 6.69 -20.94 2.79
C LEU A 468 5.30 -20.28 2.85
N MET A 469 4.94 -19.46 1.86
CA MET A 469 3.60 -18.86 1.76
C MET A 469 2.53 -19.94 1.58
N LEU A 470 2.75 -20.91 0.69
CA LEU A 470 1.82 -22.04 0.46
C LEU A 470 1.67 -22.90 1.73
N LEU A 471 2.76 -23.23 2.40
CA LEU A 471 2.72 -23.95 3.68
C LEU A 471 1.95 -23.16 4.74
N GLY A 472 2.17 -21.85 4.82
CA GLY A 472 1.44 -20.96 5.70
C GLY A 472 -0.06 -20.95 5.42
N LEU A 473 -0.47 -20.90 4.15
CA LEU A 473 -1.87 -20.97 3.74
C LEU A 473 -2.53 -22.32 4.08
N ILE A 474 -1.84 -23.42 3.82
CA ILE A 474 -2.31 -24.77 4.16
C ILE A 474 -2.50 -24.86 5.68
N TRP A 475 -1.49 -24.48 6.46
CA TRP A 475 -1.55 -24.52 7.92
C TRP A 475 -2.68 -23.66 8.48
N ARG A 476 -2.82 -22.43 7.97
CA ARG A 476 -3.89 -21.54 8.34
C ARG A 476 -5.28 -22.14 8.03
N THR A 477 -5.43 -22.78 6.88
CA THR A 477 -6.68 -23.47 6.51
C THR A 477 -7.03 -24.57 7.53
N VAL A 478 -6.04 -25.38 7.91
CA VAL A 478 -6.22 -26.42 8.94
C VAL A 478 -6.68 -25.82 10.27
N LEU A 479 -6.06 -24.72 10.71
CA LEU A 479 -6.43 -24.05 11.96
C LEU A 479 -7.84 -23.47 11.91
N VAL A 480 -8.24 -22.84 10.80
CA VAL A 480 -9.61 -22.30 10.62
C VAL A 480 -10.66 -23.41 10.61
N VAL A 481 -10.35 -24.59 10.04
CA VAL A 481 -11.26 -25.76 10.03
C VAL A 481 -11.37 -26.39 11.41
N ARG A 482 -10.27 -26.54 12.14
CA ARG A 482 -10.28 -27.11 13.51
C ARG A 482 -11.08 -26.27 14.50
N ASP A 483 -11.04 -24.94 14.39
CA ASP A 483 -11.84 -24.03 15.21
C ASP A 483 -13.36 -24.23 15.00
N ARG A 484 -13.77 -24.73 13.83
CA ARG A 484 -15.17 -25.13 13.55
C ARG A 484 -15.60 -26.39 14.33
N GLY A 485 -14.72 -27.39 14.43
CA GLY A 485 -15.02 -28.65 15.10
C GLY A 485 -15.20 -28.53 16.61
N SER A 486 -14.47 -27.60 17.25
CA SER A 486 -14.57 -27.39 18.70
C SER A 486 -15.88 -26.69 19.11
N THR A 487 -16.37 -25.74 18.30
CA THR A 487 -17.63 -25.03 18.59
C THR A 487 -18.88 -25.88 18.32
N ALA A 488 -18.82 -26.85 17.40
CA ALA A 488 -19.92 -27.77 17.15
C ALA A 488 -20.10 -28.77 18.30
N ARG A 489 -18.98 -29.28 18.86
CA ARG A 489 -19.03 -30.22 19.99
C ARG A 489 -19.55 -29.61 21.31
N THR A 490 -19.30 -28.33 21.56
CA THR A 490 -19.82 -27.66 22.75
C THR A 490 -21.33 -27.42 22.65
N SER A 491 -21.88 -27.19 21.46
CA SER A 491 -23.33 -27.03 21.27
C SER A 491 -24.11 -28.37 21.31
N GLU A 492 -23.47 -29.50 21.04
CA GLU A 492 -24.08 -30.84 21.19
C GLU A 492 -24.07 -31.37 22.63
N VAL A 493 -23.20 -30.83 23.48
CA VAL A 493 -23.12 -31.21 24.93
C VAL A 493 -24.07 -30.36 25.78
N GLU A 494 -24.49 -29.18 25.28
CA GLU A 494 -25.43 -28.27 25.95
C GLU A 494 -26.90 -28.45 25.49
N ALA A 495 -27.17 -29.30 24.49
CA ALA A 495 -28.51 -29.69 24.01
C ALA A 495 -28.89 -31.07 24.56
#